data_f774f9b2eeac098e5edf12caba931601
#
_entry.id   f774f9b2eeac098e5edf12caba931601
#
_cell.length_a   1.000
_cell.length_b   1.000
_cell.length_c   1.000
_cell.angle_alpha   90.00
_cell.angle_beta   90.00
_cell.angle_gamma   90.00
#
_symmetry.space_group_name_H-M   'P 1'
#
loop_
_entity.id
_entity.type
_entity.pdbx_description
1 polymer ?
#
loop_
_entity_poly.entity_id
_entity_poly.type
_entity_poly.pdbx_seq_one_letter_code
_entity_poly.pdbx_strand_id
1 'polypeptide(L)'
;MYKRQAYEQTIYVRVEDTTITTDCFSYVELIIIVNDVPQINTEPSYLEVCDDNTDGFGLFDLSLSNEEVLDGLDPSEFTITYYENAENAENAENPIITPFAYTNVTPFNQTIWVRVENNTTNCYNTTTIELTVNELPVLIQPTPLNLCDYINTGDETEEFTLEDSIEQVLQGQTGINISFYETQEDADNDTNPIFSPYTNTSNAQTIYIRGENEITGCYSTITLDLRVNPIPSPAVPQAIEECDEDNDGFTFFTVEQNEVDIINGELDIVLSYHETLTNAENGIEPIISPYYNIVPDSQIIFVRAENTITGCFSIVEQELVTLPSPELPLIIEDIIVCDDDYDGTAIFDLTQRDED
;
A
#
# COMPACT_ATOMS: atom_id res chain seq x y z
N MET A 1 14.97 -50.03 -45.02
CA MET A 1 16.30 -49.90 -44.40
C MET A 1 17.19 -49.26 -45.45
N TYR A 2 17.23 -47.94 -45.52
CA TYR A 2 18.13 -47.20 -46.42
C TYR A 2 19.51 -47.20 -45.75
N LYS A 3 20.52 -47.79 -46.44
CA LYS A 3 21.91 -47.67 -46.03
C LYS A 3 22.28 -46.19 -46.15
N ARG A 4 22.81 -45.55 -45.07
CA ARG A 4 23.52 -44.28 -45.16
C ARG A 4 24.56 -44.44 -46.26
N GLN A 5 24.49 -43.62 -47.31
CA GLN A 5 25.55 -43.47 -48.30
C GLN A 5 26.75 -42.81 -47.60
N ALA A 6 27.97 -43.08 -48.13
CA ALA A 6 29.17 -42.40 -47.62
C ALA A 6 29.00 -40.87 -47.73
N TYR A 7 29.48 -40.10 -46.72
CA TYR A 7 29.40 -38.62 -46.67
C TYR A 7 30.07 -37.95 -47.90
N GLU A 8 30.96 -38.68 -48.60
CA GLU A 8 31.61 -38.24 -49.82
C GLU A 8 31.52 -39.32 -50.89
N GLN A 9 31.13 -38.92 -52.12
CA GLN A 9 31.08 -39.80 -53.29
C GLN A 9 31.69 -39.12 -54.50
N THR A 10 32.64 -39.80 -55.18
CA THR A 10 33.18 -39.36 -56.47
C THR A 10 32.35 -39.92 -57.61
N ILE A 11 31.89 -39.07 -58.49
CA ILE A 11 31.20 -39.40 -59.74
C ILE A 11 32.10 -39.00 -60.89
N TYR A 12 32.32 -39.91 -61.87
CA TYR A 12 33.05 -39.62 -63.08
C TYR A 12 32.06 -39.15 -64.17
N VAL A 13 32.24 -37.89 -64.58
CA VAL A 13 31.47 -37.31 -65.69
C VAL A 13 32.25 -37.53 -66.99
N ARG A 14 31.70 -38.33 -67.89
CA ARG A 14 32.29 -38.56 -69.25
C ARG A 14 31.75 -37.51 -70.19
N VAL A 15 32.67 -36.81 -70.83
CA VAL A 15 32.35 -35.81 -71.89
C VAL A 15 32.85 -36.39 -73.24
N GLU A 16 31.94 -36.51 -74.18
CA GLU A 16 32.23 -37.02 -75.55
C GLU A 16 32.06 -35.89 -76.55
N ASP A 17 32.97 -35.88 -77.53
CA ASP A 17 32.84 -35.03 -78.73
C ASP A 17 32.00 -35.80 -79.77
N THR A 18 30.76 -35.44 -79.94
CA THR A 18 29.80 -36.04 -80.88
C THR A 18 29.96 -35.51 -82.32
N THR A 19 30.92 -34.60 -82.57
CA THR A 19 31.13 -34.03 -83.90
C THR A 19 32.12 -34.80 -84.69
N ILE A 20 32.90 -35.75 -84.14
CA ILE A 20 33.91 -36.57 -84.74
C ILE A 20 33.54 -38.06 -84.73
N THR A 21 33.90 -38.79 -85.75
CA THR A 21 33.52 -40.23 -85.92
C THR A 21 34.36 -41.21 -85.11
N THR A 22 35.33 -40.75 -84.35
CA THR A 22 36.15 -41.54 -83.40
C THR A 22 35.70 -41.23 -81.98
N ASP A 23 35.45 -42.26 -81.14
CA ASP A 23 35.07 -42.16 -79.74
C ASP A 23 36.09 -41.43 -78.87
N CYS A 24 36.23 -40.12 -79.09
CA CYS A 24 37.06 -39.28 -78.24
C CYS A 24 36.30 -38.80 -77.04
N PHE A 25 36.71 -39.20 -75.83
CA PHE A 25 36.09 -38.81 -74.60
C PHE A 25 37.14 -38.39 -73.55
N SER A 26 36.69 -37.63 -72.58
CA SER A 26 37.44 -37.23 -71.39
C SER A 26 36.58 -37.46 -70.17
N TYR A 27 37.22 -37.73 -69.02
CA TYR A 27 36.52 -37.80 -67.72
C TYR A 27 36.97 -36.65 -66.89
N VAL A 28 36.01 -36.11 -66.09
CA VAL A 28 36.19 -35.18 -64.99
C VAL A 28 35.56 -35.76 -63.73
N GLU A 29 36.27 -35.64 -62.63
CA GLU A 29 35.77 -36.06 -61.34
C GLU A 29 34.83 -34.97 -60.76
N LEU A 30 33.60 -35.37 -60.29
CA LEU A 30 32.68 -34.58 -59.52
C LEU A 30 32.58 -35.23 -58.13
N ILE A 31 32.99 -34.51 -57.11
CA ILE A 31 32.88 -34.92 -55.72
C ILE A 31 31.51 -34.41 -55.18
N ILE A 32 30.70 -35.32 -54.72
CA ILE A 32 29.44 -35.00 -54.04
C ILE A 32 29.68 -35.23 -52.55
N ILE A 33 29.46 -34.15 -51.71
CA ILE A 33 29.64 -34.19 -50.30
C ILE A 33 28.28 -33.93 -49.63
N VAL A 34 27.93 -34.75 -48.62
CA VAL A 34 26.74 -34.55 -47.74
C VAL A 34 27.26 -34.19 -46.36
N ASN A 35 27.05 -32.98 -45.98
CA ASN A 35 27.36 -32.47 -44.63
C ASN A 35 26.19 -32.61 -43.70
N ASP A 36 26.47 -32.84 -42.40
CA ASP A 36 25.44 -32.84 -41.35
C ASP A 36 24.99 -31.42 -41.09
N VAL A 37 23.72 -31.26 -40.70
CA VAL A 37 23.18 -30.01 -40.19
C VAL A 37 23.65 -29.79 -38.75
N PRO A 38 23.76 -28.53 -38.26
CA PRO A 38 24.08 -28.24 -36.88
C PRO A 38 23.15 -28.95 -35.91
N GLN A 39 23.73 -29.57 -34.90
CA GLN A 39 22.95 -30.24 -33.82
C GLN A 39 22.72 -29.22 -32.71
N ILE A 40 21.68 -28.42 -32.83
CA ILE A 40 21.28 -27.36 -31.92
C ILE A 40 20.17 -27.84 -30.99
N ASN A 41 19.88 -27.07 -29.93
CA ASN A 41 18.67 -27.24 -29.15
C ASN A 41 17.45 -26.86 -30.01
N THR A 42 16.53 -27.80 -30.21
CA THR A 42 15.30 -27.61 -31.01
C THR A 42 14.08 -27.33 -30.17
N GLU A 43 14.19 -27.39 -28.83
CA GLU A 43 13.14 -26.92 -27.92
C GLU A 43 13.15 -25.39 -27.90
N PRO A 44 11.99 -24.73 -27.78
CA PRO A 44 11.93 -23.26 -27.74
C PRO A 44 12.66 -22.70 -26.51
N SER A 45 13.45 -21.65 -26.71
CA SER A 45 13.92 -20.80 -25.63
C SER A 45 12.87 -19.77 -25.27
N TYR A 46 12.91 -19.23 -24.04
CA TYR A 46 11.93 -18.27 -23.53
C TYR A 46 12.64 -17.00 -23.08
N LEU A 47 12.14 -15.85 -23.52
CA LEU A 47 12.58 -14.54 -23.05
C LEU A 47 11.37 -13.75 -22.56
N GLU A 48 11.47 -13.22 -21.35
CA GLU A 48 10.40 -12.49 -20.69
C GLU A 48 10.85 -11.10 -20.28
N VAL A 49 9.97 -10.11 -20.42
CA VAL A 49 10.14 -8.74 -19.94
C VAL A 49 8.84 -8.25 -19.32
N CYS A 50 8.94 -7.22 -18.47
CA CYS A 50 7.75 -6.57 -17.91
C CYS A 50 7.26 -5.47 -18.84
N ASP A 51 5.94 -5.28 -18.89
CA ASP A 51 5.25 -4.25 -19.67
C ASP A 51 5.28 -2.91 -18.90
N ASP A 52 6.14 -1.98 -19.29
CA ASP A 52 6.36 -0.73 -18.56
C ASP A 52 5.29 0.35 -18.81
N ASN A 53 4.44 0.15 -19.83
CA ASN A 53 3.46 1.16 -20.27
C ASN A 53 2.08 0.58 -20.61
N THR A 54 1.85 -0.70 -20.35
CA THR A 54 0.59 -1.44 -20.56
C THR A 54 0.14 -1.54 -22.04
N ASP A 55 1.09 -1.55 -22.98
CA ASP A 55 0.79 -1.66 -24.41
C ASP A 55 1.10 -3.04 -25.01
N GLY A 56 1.69 -3.95 -24.21
CA GLY A 56 2.04 -5.31 -24.62
C GLY A 56 3.34 -5.38 -25.45
N PHE A 57 4.11 -4.30 -25.52
CA PHE A 57 5.39 -4.27 -26.22
C PHE A 57 6.54 -4.09 -25.26
N GLY A 58 7.63 -4.84 -25.50
CA GLY A 58 8.83 -4.83 -24.67
C GLY A 58 10.09 -4.87 -25.50
N LEU A 59 11.21 -4.47 -24.90
CA LEU A 59 12.54 -4.50 -25.52
C LEU A 59 13.28 -5.77 -25.10
N PHE A 60 13.62 -6.61 -26.08
CA PHE A 60 14.30 -7.90 -25.88
C PHE A 60 15.73 -7.87 -26.42
N ASP A 61 16.63 -8.54 -25.71
CA ASP A 61 17.91 -8.97 -26.26
C ASP A 61 17.82 -10.45 -26.64
N LEU A 62 17.58 -10.70 -27.93
CA LEU A 62 17.44 -12.06 -28.47
C LEU A 62 18.74 -12.88 -28.35
N SER A 63 19.88 -12.20 -28.24
CA SER A 63 21.18 -12.85 -28.15
C SER A 63 21.42 -13.61 -26.83
N LEU A 64 20.58 -13.31 -25.79
CA LEU A 64 20.64 -14.02 -24.50
C LEU A 64 20.30 -15.50 -24.63
N SER A 65 19.55 -15.91 -25.68
CA SER A 65 19.23 -17.31 -25.97
C SER A 65 20.34 -18.07 -26.69
N ASN A 66 21.41 -17.40 -27.17
CA ASN A 66 22.41 -18.03 -28.05
C ASN A 66 23.10 -19.24 -27.44
N GLU A 67 23.44 -19.20 -26.16
CA GLU A 67 24.12 -20.29 -25.48
C GLU A 67 23.22 -21.53 -25.40
N GLU A 68 21.93 -21.32 -25.06
CA GLU A 68 20.94 -22.37 -25.01
C GLU A 68 20.68 -22.99 -26.40
N VAL A 69 20.51 -22.14 -27.42
CA VAL A 69 20.32 -22.55 -28.82
C VAL A 69 21.46 -23.37 -29.35
N LEU A 70 22.69 -22.98 -29.08
CA LEU A 70 23.91 -23.68 -29.58
C LEU A 70 24.17 -25.03 -28.89
N ASP A 71 23.59 -25.28 -27.70
CA ASP A 71 23.71 -26.54 -26.95
C ASP A 71 25.17 -27.07 -26.86
N GLY A 72 26.13 -26.17 -26.58
CA GLY A 72 27.54 -26.49 -26.43
C GLY A 72 28.37 -26.50 -27.73
N LEU A 73 27.81 -26.12 -28.87
CA LEU A 73 28.54 -25.87 -30.10
C LEU A 73 29.45 -24.62 -29.95
N ASP A 74 30.61 -24.63 -30.63
CA ASP A 74 31.52 -23.48 -30.62
C ASP A 74 30.95 -22.30 -31.42
N PRO A 75 30.61 -21.17 -30.75
CA PRO A 75 29.98 -20.01 -31.42
C PRO A 75 30.80 -19.46 -32.60
N SER A 76 32.14 -19.69 -32.64
CA SER A 76 32.99 -19.20 -33.71
C SER A 76 32.77 -19.93 -35.05
N GLU A 77 32.20 -21.15 -35.01
CA GLU A 77 31.93 -21.97 -36.19
C GLU A 77 30.56 -21.73 -36.81
N PHE A 78 29.70 -20.97 -36.13
CA PHE A 78 28.29 -20.79 -36.53
C PHE A 78 27.92 -19.30 -36.61
N THR A 79 27.02 -19.00 -37.54
CA THR A 79 26.32 -17.72 -37.62
C THR A 79 24.89 -17.92 -37.15
N ILE A 80 24.45 -17.11 -36.18
CA ILE A 80 23.08 -17.09 -35.63
C ILE A 80 22.38 -15.88 -36.20
N THR A 81 21.19 -16.08 -36.76
CA THR A 81 20.33 -15.03 -37.29
C THR A 81 18.86 -15.25 -36.86
N TYR A 82 18.15 -14.15 -36.69
CA TYR A 82 16.81 -14.13 -36.13
C TYR A 82 15.81 -13.59 -37.15
N TYR A 83 14.58 -14.12 -37.14
CA TYR A 83 13.55 -13.81 -38.10
C TYR A 83 12.16 -13.78 -37.45
N GLU A 84 11.25 -12.96 -37.98
CA GLU A 84 9.89 -12.87 -37.49
C GLU A 84 8.98 -14.04 -37.95
N ASN A 85 9.40 -14.83 -38.91
CA ASN A 85 8.64 -15.98 -39.38
C ASN A 85 9.54 -17.11 -39.96
N ALA A 86 8.96 -18.33 -40.06
CA ALA A 86 9.63 -19.53 -40.53
C ALA A 86 10.19 -19.40 -41.95
N GLU A 87 9.40 -18.83 -42.88
CA GLU A 87 9.76 -18.71 -44.29
C GLU A 87 11.03 -17.88 -44.48
N ASN A 88 11.12 -16.76 -43.76
CA ASN A 88 12.28 -15.89 -43.77
C ASN A 88 13.51 -16.62 -43.19
N ALA A 89 13.35 -17.41 -42.11
CA ALA A 89 14.43 -18.19 -41.51
C ALA A 89 14.95 -19.30 -42.45
N GLU A 90 14.04 -20.00 -43.15
CA GLU A 90 14.39 -21.02 -44.10
C GLU A 90 15.15 -20.43 -45.31
N ASN A 91 14.71 -19.30 -45.83
CA ASN A 91 15.28 -18.68 -47.02
C ASN A 91 16.45 -17.71 -46.73
N ALA A 92 16.75 -17.43 -45.44
CA ALA A 92 17.66 -16.40 -44.97
C ALA A 92 17.35 -14.99 -45.53
N GLU A 93 16.04 -14.65 -45.55
CA GLU A 93 15.54 -13.38 -46.04
C GLU A 93 15.05 -12.51 -44.88
N ASN A 94 15.22 -11.18 -44.99
CA ASN A 94 14.72 -10.19 -44.00
C ASN A 94 15.11 -10.50 -42.55
N PRO A 95 16.39 -10.72 -42.23
CA PRO A 95 16.79 -10.98 -40.84
C PRO A 95 16.57 -9.76 -39.95
N ILE A 96 16.33 -9.99 -38.66
CA ILE A 96 16.29 -8.96 -37.61
C ILE A 96 17.71 -8.39 -37.47
N ILE A 97 17.88 -7.09 -37.77
CA ILE A 97 19.19 -6.45 -37.86
C ILE A 97 19.75 -6.06 -36.47
N THR A 98 18.86 -5.79 -35.50
CA THR A 98 19.19 -5.37 -34.13
C THR A 98 18.71 -6.36 -33.09
N PRO A 99 19.26 -7.59 -33.05
CA PRO A 99 18.72 -8.62 -32.15
C PRO A 99 18.91 -8.33 -30.66
N PHE A 100 19.90 -7.51 -30.29
CA PHE A 100 20.17 -7.06 -28.94
C PHE A 100 19.26 -5.91 -28.47
N ALA A 101 18.39 -5.41 -29.34
CA ALA A 101 17.41 -4.35 -29.03
C ALA A 101 16.20 -4.53 -29.95
N TYR A 102 15.53 -5.66 -29.82
CA TYR A 102 14.35 -6.00 -30.60
C TYR A 102 13.07 -5.69 -29.80
N THR A 103 12.16 -4.92 -30.38
CA THR A 103 10.82 -4.74 -29.85
C THR A 103 9.88 -5.69 -30.56
N ASN A 104 9.09 -6.48 -29.79
CA ASN A 104 8.09 -7.38 -30.39
C ASN A 104 7.11 -6.60 -31.26
N VAL A 105 6.64 -7.23 -32.34
CA VAL A 105 5.66 -6.62 -33.27
C VAL A 105 4.24 -7.14 -33.07
N THR A 106 4.08 -8.18 -32.23
CA THR A 106 2.79 -8.71 -31.79
C THR A 106 2.72 -8.52 -30.28
N PRO A 107 1.68 -7.85 -29.75
CA PRO A 107 1.61 -7.53 -28.32
C PRO A 107 1.53 -8.80 -27.46
N PHE A 108 2.12 -8.74 -26.28
CA PHE A 108 2.19 -9.76 -25.22
C PHE A 108 2.98 -11.02 -25.56
N ASN A 109 2.77 -11.63 -26.72
CA ASN A 109 3.46 -12.87 -27.08
C ASN A 109 3.86 -12.87 -28.54
N GLN A 110 5.10 -13.31 -28.81
CA GLN A 110 5.60 -13.44 -30.17
C GLN A 110 6.62 -14.56 -30.25
N THR A 111 6.54 -15.39 -31.33
CA THR A 111 7.56 -16.39 -31.67
C THR A 111 8.58 -15.78 -32.63
N ILE A 112 9.84 -15.87 -32.29
CA ILE A 112 10.99 -15.52 -33.16
C ILE A 112 11.63 -16.82 -33.64
N TRP A 113 11.94 -16.86 -34.95
CA TRP A 113 12.65 -17.97 -35.57
C TRP A 113 14.14 -17.70 -35.57
N VAL A 114 14.92 -18.72 -35.14
CA VAL A 114 16.39 -18.67 -35.08
C VAL A 114 16.94 -19.63 -36.09
N ARG A 115 17.87 -19.14 -36.95
CA ARG A 115 18.62 -19.94 -37.90
C ARG A 115 20.10 -19.99 -37.44
N VAL A 116 20.60 -21.19 -37.28
CA VAL A 116 22.02 -21.46 -36.96
C VAL A 116 22.69 -22.11 -38.19
N GLU A 117 23.63 -21.41 -38.80
CA GLU A 117 24.27 -21.83 -40.01
C GLU A 117 25.77 -22.06 -39.76
N ASN A 118 26.29 -23.21 -40.22
CA ASN A 118 27.72 -23.52 -40.14
C ASN A 118 28.50 -22.69 -41.17
N ASN A 119 29.50 -21.94 -40.74
CA ASN A 119 30.26 -20.97 -41.53
C ASN A 119 31.09 -21.61 -42.67
N THR A 120 31.33 -22.93 -42.60
CA THR A 120 32.15 -23.66 -43.58
C THR A 120 31.30 -24.42 -44.59
N THR A 121 30.22 -25.06 -44.12
CA THR A 121 29.40 -25.97 -44.96
C THR A 121 28.13 -25.30 -45.46
N ASN A 122 27.74 -24.17 -44.90
CA ASN A 122 26.45 -23.48 -45.10
C ASN A 122 25.22 -24.37 -44.81
N CYS A 123 25.41 -25.52 -44.12
CA CYS A 123 24.30 -26.30 -43.60
C CYS A 123 23.72 -25.58 -42.38
N TYR A 124 22.40 -25.57 -42.28
CA TYR A 124 21.70 -24.88 -41.18
C TYR A 124 20.65 -25.74 -40.52
N ASN A 125 20.27 -25.32 -39.32
CA ASN A 125 19.12 -25.81 -38.62
C ASN A 125 18.37 -24.63 -38.00
N THR A 126 17.09 -24.80 -37.65
CA THR A 126 16.23 -23.75 -37.10
C THR A 126 15.60 -24.18 -35.79
N THR A 127 15.38 -23.22 -34.89
CA THR A 127 14.63 -23.36 -33.67
C THR A 127 13.80 -22.09 -33.42
N THR A 128 13.14 -21.93 -32.26
CA THR A 128 12.35 -20.76 -31.93
C THR A 128 12.72 -20.16 -30.57
N ILE A 129 12.41 -18.90 -30.40
CA ILE A 129 12.38 -18.18 -29.12
C ILE A 129 10.94 -17.70 -28.93
N GLU A 130 10.35 -17.99 -27.78
CA GLU A 130 9.07 -17.44 -27.37
C GLU A 130 9.31 -16.18 -26.53
N LEU A 131 8.82 -15.04 -27.00
CA LEU A 131 8.86 -13.77 -26.31
C LEU A 131 7.56 -13.58 -25.53
N THR A 132 7.67 -13.18 -24.26
CA THR A 132 6.51 -12.85 -23.41
C THR A 132 6.73 -11.47 -22.78
N VAL A 133 5.72 -10.60 -22.90
CA VAL A 133 5.62 -9.32 -22.19
C VAL A 133 4.61 -9.50 -21.07
N ASN A 134 5.08 -9.48 -19.83
CA ASN A 134 4.29 -9.72 -18.63
C ASN A 134 3.67 -8.41 -18.11
N GLU A 135 2.37 -8.42 -17.82
CA GLU A 135 1.68 -7.27 -17.24
C GLU A 135 2.20 -6.96 -15.84
N LEU A 136 2.22 -5.66 -15.48
CA LEU A 136 2.53 -5.21 -14.13
C LEU A 136 1.34 -5.44 -13.18
N PRO A 137 1.58 -5.69 -11.88
CA PRO A 137 0.53 -5.70 -10.87
C PRO A 137 -0.24 -4.38 -10.84
N VAL A 138 -1.55 -4.44 -10.74
CA VAL A 138 -2.39 -3.25 -10.59
C VAL A 138 -2.56 -2.94 -9.11
N LEU A 139 -1.90 -1.90 -8.61
CA LEU A 139 -2.00 -1.45 -7.22
C LEU A 139 -2.99 -0.29 -7.11
N ILE A 140 -3.85 -0.34 -6.10
CA ILE A 140 -4.85 0.72 -5.85
C ILE A 140 -4.32 1.63 -4.74
N GLN A 141 -4.41 2.95 -4.96
CA GLN A 141 -3.97 3.96 -3.99
C GLN A 141 -4.75 3.80 -2.68
N PRO A 142 -4.08 3.47 -1.55
CA PRO A 142 -4.74 3.36 -0.26
C PRO A 142 -5.05 4.75 0.31
N THR A 143 -6.00 4.79 1.25
CA THR A 143 -6.19 5.97 2.11
C THR A 143 -5.01 6.10 3.08
N PRO A 144 -4.67 7.33 3.53
CA PRO A 144 -3.64 7.52 4.54
C PRO A 144 -3.90 6.70 5.81
N LEU A 145 -2.86 6.14 6.40
CA LEU A 145 -2.94 5.61 7.77
C LEU A 145 -2.87 6.79 8.74
N ASN A 146 -3.90 6.90 9.57
CA ASN A 146 -4.03 8.00 10.54
C ASN A 146 -3.98 7.43 11.95
N LEU A 147 -3.09 7.96 12.78
CA LEU A 147 -3.02 7.67 14.21
C LEU A 147 -3.15 8.97 15.01
N CYS A 148 -3.45 8.85 16.30
CA CYS A 148 -3.48 9.97 17.22
C CYS A 148 -2.19 10.00 18.03
N ASP A 149 -1.67 11.19 18.31
CA ASP A 149 -0.42 11.44 19.03
C ASP A 149 -0.56 11.10 20.54
N TYR A 150 -0.58 9.81 20.86
CA TYR A 150 -0.71 9.30 22.23
C TYR A 150 0.64 8.96 22.87
N ILE A 151 1.65 8.54 22.06
CA ILE A 151 2.98 8.20 22.56
C ILE A 151 3.82 9.49 22.58
N ASN A 152 4.19 9.95 23.79
CA ASN A 152 4.93 11.20 23.97
C ASN A 152 4.27 12.43 23.32
N THR A 153 3.02 12.65 23.62
CA THR A 153 2.17 13.72 23.07
C THR A 153 2.93 15.02 22.73
N GLY A 154 2.84 15.44 21.49
CA GLY A 154 3.46 16.65 20.96
C GLY A 154 4.77 16.41 20.19
N ASP A 155 5.21 15.14 20.04
CA ASP A 155 6.38 14.81 19.20
C ASP A 155 5.98 14.37 17.78
N GLU A 156 4.67 14.17 17.54
CA GLU A 156 4.08 13.80 16.24
C GLU A 156 4.63 12.49 15.67
N THR A 157 5.04 11.55 16.55
CA THR A 157 5.56 10.24 16.16
C THR A 157 4.73 9.11 16.77
N GLU A 158 4.38 8.10 15.95
CA GLU A 158 3.60 6.93 16.36
C GLU A 158 4.08 5.66 15.64
N GLU A 159 3.70 4.51 16.17
CA GLU A 159 4.02 3.21 15.60
C GLU A 159 2.87 2.71 14.68
N PHE A 160 3.14 2.62 13.38
CA PHE A 160 2.19 2.19 12.36
C PHE A 160 2.28 0.69 12.07
N THR A 161 1.13 0.05 11.87
CA THR A 161 1.00 -1.28 11.24
C THR A 161 0.78 -1.04 9.74
N LEU A 162 1.83 -1.16 8.95
CA LEU A 162 1.79 -0.85 7.51
C LEU A 162 0.88 -1.80 6.73
N GLU A 163 0.76 -3.04 7.20
CA GLU A 163 -0.07 -4.09 6.64
C GLU A 163 -1.56 -3.76 6.61
N ASP A 164 -2.03 -2.81 7.43
CA ASP A 164 -3.43 -2.34 7.42
C ASP A 164 -3.83 -1.70 6.08
N SER A 165 -2.84 -1.32 5.25
CA SER A 165 -3.06 -0.79 3.90
C SER A 165 -3.24 -1.87 2.83
N ILE A 166 -2.76 -3.12 3.06
CA ILE A 166 -2.62 -4.17 2.03
C ILE A 166 -3.95 -4.53 1.37
N GLU A 167 -5.02 -4.68 2.17
CA GLU A 167 -6.34 -5.04 1.63
C GLU A 167 -6.85 -3.98 0.63
N GLN A 168 -6.62 -2.70 0.94
CA GLN A 168 -6.99 -1.60 0.04
C GLN A 168 -6.14 -1.59 -1.23
N VAL A 169 -4.84 -1.87 -1.10
CA VAL A 169 -3.89 -1.90 -2.22
C VAL A 169 -4.20 -3.02 -3.19
N LEU A 170 -4.46 -4.22 -2.69
CA LEU A 170 -4.63 -5.42 -3.52
C LEU A 170 -6.07 -5.64 -4.00
N GLN A 171 -7.09 -5.17 -3.28
CA GLN A 171 -8.52 -5.41 -3.58
C GLN A 171 -8.84 -6.87 -3.95
N GLY A 172 -8.24 -7.81 -3.24
CA GLY A 172 -8.46 -9.24 -3.44
C GLY A 172 -7.58 -9.89 -4.52
N GLN A 173 -6.64 -9.19 -5.14
CA GLN A 173 -5.63 -9.81 -6.00
C GLN A 173 -4.74 -10.76 -5.17
N THR A 174 -4.32 -11.86 -5.79
CA THR A 174 -3.46 -12.89 -5.17
C THR A 174 -2.18 -13.09 -5.99
N GLY A 175 -1.14 -13.65 -5.38
CA GLY A 175 0.14 -13.87 -6.05
C GLY A 175 0.97 -12.59 -6.22
N ILE A 176 0.68 -11.57 -5.39
CA ILE A 176 1.42 -10.32 -5.34
C ILE A 176 2.04 -10.19 -3.94
N ASN A 177 3.36 -10.08 -3.88
CA ASN A 177 4.11 -9.77 -2.68
C ASN A 177 4.13 -8.26 -2.45
N ILE A 178 3.78 -7.82 -1.23
CA ILE A 178 3.82 -6.41 -0.83
C ILE A 178 5.02 -6.18 0.07
N SER A 179 5.76 -5.12 -0.21
CA SER A 179 6.87 -4.61 0.61
C SER A 179 6.81 -3.09 0.70
N PHE A 180 7.38 -2.53 1.78
CA PHE A 180 7.32 -1.11 2.10
C PHE A 180 8.72 -0.51 2.16
N TYR A 181 8.86 0.77 1.76
CA TYR A 181 10.14 1.46 1.66
C TYR A 181 10.00 2.94 2.01
N GLU A 182 11.07 3.54 2.55
CA GLU A 182 11.08 4.99 2.82
C GLU A 182 11.26 5.84 1.57
N THR A 183 11.91 5.30 0.53
CA THR A 183 12.20 6.04 -0.71
C THR A 183 11.73 5.28 -1.95
N GLN A 184 11.43 6.03 -3.03
CA GLN A 184 11.11 5.45 -4.33
C GLN A 184 12.30 4.63 -4.87
N GLU A 185 13.54 5.09 -4.68
CA GLU A 185 14.74 4.40 -5.15
C GLU A 185 14.90 3.03 -4.48
N ASP A 186 14.63 2.94 -3.17
CA ASP A 186 14.65 1.67 -2.45
C ASP A 186 13.55 0.72 -2.94
N ALA A 187 12.34 1.25 -3.18
CA ALA A 187 11.22 0.48 -3.72
C ALA A 187 11.50 -0.04 -5.14
N ASP A 188 12.12 0.76 -6.01
CA ASP A 188 12.46 0.36 -7.38
C ASP A 188 13.56 -0.69 -7.40
N ASN A 189 14.53 -0.62 -6.47
CA ASN A 189 15.67 -1.54 -6.41
C ASN A 189 15.47 -2.72 -5.45
N ASP A 190 14.32 -2.80 -4.76
CA ASP A 190 14.05 -3.80 -3.72
C ASP A 190 15.15 -3.85 -2.64
N THR A 191 15.52 -2.65 -2.14
CA THR A 191 16.57 -2.50 -1.12
C THR A 191 16.05 -1.78 0.12
N ASN A 192 16.60 -2.10 1.30
CA ASN A 192 16.25 -1.46 2.56
C ASN A 192 14.74 -1.47 2.89
N PRO A 193 14.04 -2.61 2.83
CA PRO A 193 12.62 -2.66 3.17
C PRO A 193 12.39 -2.30 4.64
N ILE A 194 11.26 -1.63 4.92
CA ILE A 194 10.79 -1.32 6.27
C ILE A 194 9.69 -2.29 6.69
N PHE A 195 9.54 -2.50 8.00
CA PHE A 195 8.63 -3.50 8.58
C PHE A 195 7.83 -2.91 9.73
N SER A 196 6.64 -3.47 9.98
CA SER A 196 5.83 -3.14 11.14
C SER A 196 6.37 -3.77 12.45
N PRO A 197 6.23 -3.08 13.59
CA PRO A 197 5.76 -1.72 13.72
C PRO A 197 6.79 -0.71 13.17
N TYR A 198 6.31 0.29 12.43
CA TYR A 198 7.16 1.33 11.85
C TYR A 198 6.87 2.69 12.50
N THR A 199 7.86 3.31 13.10
CA THR A 199 7.74 4.67 13.65
C THR A 199 8.05 5.71 12.57
N ASN A 200 7.12 6.63 12.33
CA ASN A 200 7.32 7.70 11.36
C ASN A 200 8.47 8.63 11.77
N THR A 201 9.19 9.16 10.79
CA THR A 201 10.34 10.06 10.97
C THR A 201 9.98 11.54 10.75
N SER A 202 8.78 11.79 10.25
CA SER A 202 8.20 13.14 10.04
C SER A 202 6.69 13.05 9.99
N ASN A 203 5.99 14.16 10.17
CA ASN A 203 4.52 14.24 10.04
C ASN A 203 4.11 15.35 9.05
N ALA A 204 3.41 15.05 7.95
CA ALA A 204 3.08 13.71 7.43
C ALA A 204 4.29 13.11 6.72
N GLN A 205 4.42 11.78 6.77
CA GLN A 205 5.45 11.06 6.03
C GLN A 205 4.82 10.27 4.89
N THR A 206 5.41 10.36 3.70
CA THR A 206 5.07 9.49 2.57
C THR A 206 6.09 8.37 2.46
N ILE A 207 5.62 7.14 2.44
CA ILE A 207 6.41 5.93 2.17
C ILE A 207 5.93 5.29 0.87
N TYR A 208 6.67 4.28 0.38
CA TYR A 208 6.40 3.63 -0.90
C TYR A 208 6.04 2.17 -0.68
N ILE A 209 5.04 1.72 -1.43
CA ILE A 209 4.59 0.33 -1.47
C ILE A 209 5.01 -0.24 -2.82
N ARG A 210 5.74 -1.36 -2.81
CA ARG A 210 6.06 -2.17 -3.97
C ARG A 210 5.18 -3.42 -3.95
N GLY A 211 4.45 -3.66 -5.03
CA GLY A 211 3.76 -4.92 -5.26
C GLY A 211 4.43 -5.67 -6.40
N GLU A 212 4.91 -6.87 -6.13
CA GLU A 212 5.64 -7.71 -7.09
C GLU A 212 4.90 -9.02 -7.34
N ASN A 213 4.73 -9.37 -8.61
CA ASN A 213 4.14 -10.65 -8.99
C ASN A 213 5.12 -11.79 -8.67
N GLU A 214 4.68 -12.76 -7.87
CA GLU A 214 5.49 -13.89 -7.38
C GLU A 214 6.08 -14.78 -8.47
N ILE A 215 5.46 -14.81 -9.65
CA ILE A 215 5.84 -15.69 -10.76
C ILE A 215 6.75 -14.97 -11.75
N THR A 216 6.37 -13.75 -12.15
CA THR A 216 7.06 -13.02 -13.21
C THR A 216 8.13 -12.06 -12.70
N GLY A 217 8.09 -11.69 -11.40
CA GLY A 217 8.96 -10.67 -10.82
C GLY A 217 8.64 -9.24 -11.28
N CYS A 218 7.60 -9.05 -12.10
CA CYS A 218 7.17 -7.74 -12.52
C CYS A 218 6.51 -6.99 -11.35
N TYR A 219 6.80 -5.70 -11.20
CA TYR A 219 6.33 -4.92 -10.07
C TYR A 219 5.76 -3.57 -10.47
N SER A 220 4.94 -3.02 -9.58
CA SER A 220 4.49 -1.63 -9.58
C SER A 220 4.76 -0.99 -8.22
N THR A 221 4.83 0.33 -8.18
CA THR A 221 4.96 1.09 -6.93
C THR A 221 3.88 2.14 -6.80
N ILE A 222 3.42 2.36 -5.56
CA ILE A 222 2.51 3.46 -5.18
C ILE A 222 2.96 4.05 -3.84
N THR A 223 2.34 5.14 -3.43
CA THR A 223 2.65 5.79 -2.16
C THR A 223 1.65 5.45 -1.06
N LEU A 224 2.07 5.56 0.20
CA LEU A 224 1.23 5.52 1.39
C LEU A 224 1.61 6.68 2.30
N ASP A 225 0.63 7.51 2.66
CA ASP A 225 0.82 8.58 3.62
C ASP A 225 0.57 8.07 5.04
N LEU A 226 1.50 8.37 5.94
CA LEU A 226 1.39 8.17 7.38
C LEU A 226 1.14 9.53 8.03
N ARG A 227 0.10 9.64 8.85
CA ARG A 227 -0.29 10.88 9.51
C ARG A 227 -0.53 10.66 10.99
N VAL A 228 0.08 11.49 11.81
CA VAL A 228 -0.17 11.57 13.25
C VAL A 228 -0.98 12.83 13.51
N ASN A 229 -2.17 12.65 14.07
CA ASN A 229 -3.07 13.76 14.38
C ASN A 229 -2.90 14.16 15.84
N PRO A 230 -2.83 15.46 16.15
CA PRO A 230 -2.77 15.91 17.53
C PRO A 230 -4.04 15.50 18.29
N ILE A 231 -3.88 15.18 19.57
CA ILE A 231 -5.02 15.00 20.47
C ILE A 231 -5.48 16.35 21.01
N PRO A 232 -6.77 16.52 21.34
CA PRO A 232 -7.27 17.71 22.02
C PRO A 232 -6.52 17.98 23.34
N SER A 233 -6.39 19.25 23.71
CA SER A 233 -5.79 19.70 24.96
C SER A 233 -6.78 20.49 25.82
N PRO A 234 -7.86 19.81 26.33
CA PRO A 234 -8.89 20.46 27.11
C PRO A 234 -8.31 21.04 28.40
N ALA A 235 -8.86 22.18 28.82
CA ALA A 235 -8.50 22.75 30.12
C ALA A 235 -9.13 21.95 31.26
N VAL A 236 -8.42 21.85 32.37
CA VAL A 236 -8.99 21.25 33.59
C VAL A 236 -10.05 22.19 34.15
N PRO A 237 -11.33 21.77 34.24
CA PRO A 237 -12.42 22.64 34.71
C PRO A 237 -12.39 22.87 36.20
N GLN A 238 -13.08 23.96 36.63
CA GLN A 238 -13.40 24.15 38.04
C GLN A 238 -14.48 23.15 38.47
N ALA A 239 -14.57 22.86 39.77
CA ALA A 239 -15.64 22.06 40.30
C ALA A 239 -17.02 22.67 39.98
N ILE A 240 -18.01 21.83 39.68
CA ILE A 240 -19.40 22.24 39.61
C ILE A 240 -19.99 22.08 41.00
N GLU A 241 -20.47 23.18 41.57
CA GLU A 241 -21.03 23.25 42.93
C GLU A 241 -22.54 23.43 42.87
N GLU A 242 -23.29 22.55 43.50
CA GLU A 242 -24.77 22.63 43.61
C GLU A 242 -25.21 22.45 45.04
N CYS A 243 -26.31 23.15 45.44
CA CYS A 243 -26.89 23.03 46.78
C CYS A 243 -27.68 21.74 46.94
N ASP A 244 -27.52 21.12 48.11
CA ASP A 244 -28.26 19.97 48.55
C ASP A 244 -29.39 20.46 49.53
N GLU A 245 -30.67 20.34 49.11
CA GLU A 245 -31.79 20.92 49.86
C GLU A 245 -32.08 20.16 51.15
N ASP A 246 -31.80 18.85 51.20
CA ASP A 246 -32.11 18.01 52.36
C ASP A 246 -30.86 17.47 53.10
N ASN A 247 -29.68 17.90 52.67
CA ASN A 247 -28.37 17.60 53.25
C ASN A 247 -28.09 16.10 53.33
N ASP A 248 -28.51 15.33 52.31
CA ASP A 248 -28.24 13.88 52.22
C ASP A 248 -26.98 13.57 51.38
N GLY A 249 -26.32 14.57 50.79
CA GLY A 249 -25.14 14.49 49.98
C GLY A 249 -25.40 14.27 48.48
N PHE A 250 -26.68 14.34 48.04
CA PHE A 250 -27.07 14.10 46.67
C PHE A 250 -27.88 15.24 46.08
N THR A 251 -27.55 15.62 44.83
CA THR A 251 -28.30 16.66 44.12
C THR A 251 -28.22 16.48 42.61
N PHE A 252 -28.86 17.32 41.83
CA PHE A 252 -28.82 17.31 40.39
C PHE A 252 -27.80 18.32 39.85
N PHE A 253 -26.96 17.89 38.91
CA PHE A 253 -25.95 18.71 38.25
C PHE A 253 -26.27 18.90 36.76
N THR A 254 -25.96 20.09 36.25
CA THR A 254 -25.86 20.38 34.83
C THR A 254 -24.36 20.24 34.44
N VAL A 255 -23.97 19.09 33.93
CA VAL A 255 -22.54 18.75 33.72
C VAL A 255 -21.86 19.57 32.63
N GLU A 256 -22.65 20.22 31.77
CA GLU A 256 -22.16 21.06 30.67
C GLU A 256 -21.83 22.50 31.09
N GLN A 257 -21.92 22.87 32.36
CA GLN A 257 -21.67 24.25 32.85
C GLN A 257 -20.29 24.78 32.45
N ASN A 258 -19.27 23.91 32.40
CA ASN A 258 -17.87 24.27 32.10
C ASN A 258 -17.46 23.98 30.65
N GLU A 259 -18.39 23.66 29.76
CA GLU A 259 -18.09 23.22 28.38
C GLU A 259 -17.18 24.21 27.66
N VAL A 260 -17.47 25.51 27.72
CA VAL A 260 -16.68 26.55 27.02
C VAL A 260 -15.24 26.61 27.56
N ASP A 261 -15.08 26.48 28.86
CA ASP A 261 -13.78 26.54 29.51
C ASP A 261 -12.96 25.28 29.22
N ILE A 262 -13.62 24.10 29.22
CA ILE A 262 -12.99 22.81 28.89
C ILE A 262 -12.49 22.82 27.45
N ILE A 263 -13.28 23.25 26.47
CA ILE A 263 -12.91 23.35 25.05
C ILE A 263 -11.74 24.30 24.84
N ASN A 264 -11.57 25.31 25.70
CA ASN A 264 -10.42 26.21 25.70
C ASN A 264 -10.12 26.87 24.33
N GLY A 265 -11.18 27.11 23.54
CA GLY A 265 -11.08 27.75 22.23
C GLY A 265 -10.60 26.84 21.08
N GLU A 266 -10.42 25.54 21.31
CA GLU A 266 -10.15 24.58 20.24
C GLU A 266 -11.37 24.45 19.31
N LEU A 267 -11.10 24.13 18.04
CA LEU A 267 -12.13 23.96 17.02
C LEU A 267 -12.45 22.47 16.82
N ASP A 268 -13.68 22.21 16.39
CA ASP A 268 -14.13 20.86 16.02
C ASP A 268 -14.09 19.86 17.20
N ILE A 269 -14.22 20.35 18.45
CA ILE A 269 -14.27 19.53 19.65
C ILE A 269 -15.72 19.31 20.07
N VAL A 270 -16.02 18.07 20.40
CA VAL A 270 -17.27 17.66 21.07
C VAL A 270 -16.93 17.06 22.43
N LEU A 271 -17.70 17.44 23.46
CA LEU A 271 -17.57 16.88 24.80
C LEU A 271 -18.61 15.80 25.06
N SER A 272 -18.21 14.79 25.79
CA SER A 272 -19.12 13.82 26.40
C SER A 272 -18.68 13.53 27.83
N TYR A 273 -19.64 13.29 28.71
CA TYR A 273 -19.44 13.14 30.16
C TYR A 273 -19.70 11.70 30.54
N HIS A 274 -18.88 11.13 31.43
CA HIS A 274 -18.97 9.72 31.79
C HIS A 274 -18.73 9.49 33.28
N GLU A 275 -19.38 8.49 33.87
CA GLU A 275 -19.21 8.15 35.30
C GLU A 275 -17.84 7.47 35.56
N THR A 276 -17.29 6.80 34.56
CA THR A 276 -16.03 6.05 34.71
C THR A 276 -15.05 6.41 33.61
N LEU A 277 -13.74 6.32 33.94
CA LEU A 277 -12.68 6.50 32.95
C LEU A 277 -12.82 5.51 31.77
N THR A 278 -13.15 4.26 32.05
CA THR A 278 -13.34 3.24 31.01
C THR A 278 -14.46 3.59 30.03
N ASN A 279 -15.58 4.15 30.52
CA ASN A 279 -16.66 4.60 29.65
C ASN A 279 -16.23 5.81 28.80
N ALA A 280 -15.46 6.74 29.37
CA ALA A 280 -14.90 7.87 28.64
C ALA A 280 -13.88 7.43 27.57
N GLU A 281 -13.00 6.49 27.89
CA GLU A 281 -12.03 5.92 26.91
C GLU A 281 -12.72 5.27 25.71
N ASN A 282 -13.83 4.58 25.97
CA ASN A 282 -14.58 3.89 24.92
C ASN A 282 -15.70 4.73 24.28
N GLY A 283 -15.98 5.94 24.81
CA GLY A 283 -17.06 6.80 24.31
C GLY A 283 -18.46 6.19 24.47
N ILE A 284 -18.69 5.42 25.53
CA ILE A 284 -19.94 4.71 25.78
C ILE A 284 -20.63 5.21 27.07
N GLU A 285 -21.96 4.99 27.16
CA GLU A 285 -22.77 5.32 28.32
C GLU A 285 -22.54 6.76 28.80
N PRO A 286 -22.78 7.79 27.95
CA PRO A 286 -22.62 9.18 28.35
C PRO A 286 -23.67 9.59 29.38
N ILE A 287 -23.24 10.43 30.32
CA ILE A 287 -24.11 11.14 31.26
C ILE A 287 -24.94 12.15 30.47
N ILE A 288 -26.20 12.28 30.83
CA ILE A 288 -27.17 13.27 30.30
C ILE A 288 -27.64 14.15 31.41
N SER A 289 -27.59 15.48 31.24
CA SER A 289 -28.10 16.45 32.19
C SER A 289 -29.63 16.48 32.23
N PRO A 290 -30.25 16.72 33.40
CA PRO A 290 -29.61 16.85 34.71
C PRO A 290 -29.16 15.49 35.26
N TYR A 291 -27.94 15.44 35.77
CA TYR A 291 -27.32 14.23 36.32
C TYR A 291 -27.44 14.21 37.85
N TYR A 292 -27.95 13.13 38.42
CA TYR A 292 -27.99 12.91 39.86
C TYR A 292 -26.74 12.16 40.29
N ASN A 293 -25.95 12.76 41.20
CA ASN A 293 -24.69 12.14 41.65
C ASN A 293 -24.94 10.80 42.35
N ILE A 294 -24.02 9.86 42.20
CA ILE A 294 -24.14 8.50 42.80
C ILE A 294 -23.16 8.30 43.96
N VAL A 295 -22.28 9.28 44.19
CA VAL A 295 -21.38 9.34 45.35
C VAL A 295 -21.70 10.60 46.13
N PRO A 296 -21.97 10.50 47.47
CA PRO A 296 -22.38 11.65 48.26
C PRO A 296 -21.24 12.65 48.43
N ASP A 297 -21.59 13.91 48.62
CA ASP A 297 -20.77 15.08 48.91
C ASP A 297 -19.83 15.51 47.76
N SER A 298 -19.01 14.62 47.20
CA SER A 298 -18.14 14.90 46.06
C SER A 298 -17.98 13.68 45.17
N GLN A 299 -18.09 13.89 43.86
CA GLN A 299 -17.93 12.88 42.83
C GLN A 299 -17.10 13.40 41.70
N ILE A 300 -16.17 12.57 41.20
CA ILE A 300 -15.42 12.85 39.95
C ILE A 300 -16.16 12.15 38.79
N ILE A 301 -16.40 12.88 37.72
CA ILE A 301 -16.81 12.39 36.42
C ILE A 301 -15.69 12.66 35.38
N PHE A 302 -15.71 11.94 34.27
CA PHE A 302 -14.70 12.02 33.22
C PHE A 302 -15.29 12.70 31.99
N VAL A 303 -14.61 13.75 31.51
CA VAL A 303 -15.01 14.50 30.32
C VAL A 303 -14.08 14.10 29.17
N ARG A 304 -14.66 13.45 28.17
CA ARG A 304 -14.00 13.12 26.91
C ARG A 304 -14.14 14.27 25.95
N ALA A 305 -13.03 14.89 25.55
CA ALA A 305 -12.95 15.87 24.48
C ALA A 305 -12.47 15.19 23.21
N GLU A 306 -13.30 15.10 22.18
CA GLU A 306 -13.01 14.41 20.93
C GLU A 306 -13.04 15.39 19.76
N ASN A 307 -12.01 15.32 18.90
CA ASN A 307 -12.00 16.06 17.64
C ASN A 307 -12.86 15.34 16.61
N THR A 308 -13.90 16.00 16.11
CA THR A 308 -14.92 15.43 15.21
C THR A 308 -14.41 15.08 13.83
N ILE A 309 -13.23 15.60 13.42
CA ILE A 309 -12.61 15.34 12.12
C ILE A 309 -11.68 14.14 12.19
N THR A 310 -10.84 14.08 13.24
CA THR A 310 -9.80 13.05 13.36
C THR A 310 -10.22 11.86 14.21
N GLY A 311 -11.22 12.03 15.10
CA GLY A 311 -11.60 11.06 16.12
C GLY A 311 -10.62 10.97 17.29
N CYS A 312 -9.55 11.78 17.30
CA CYS A 312 -8.59 11.81 18.39
C CYS A 312 -9.22 12.47 19.62
N PHE A 313 -8.94 11.95 20.79
CA PHE A 313 -9.53 12.45 22.03
C PHE A 313 -8.53 12.53 23.17
N SER A 314 -8.90 13.31 24.18
CA SER A 314 -8.29 13.27 25.51
C SER A 314 -9.36 13.37 26.58
N ILE A 315 -8.99 13.07 27.83
CA ILE A 315 -9.93 13.02 28.95
C ILE A 315 -9.43 13.89 30.07
N VAL A 316 -10.33 14.69 30.65
CA VAL A 316 -10.09 15.45 31.87
C VAL A 316 -11.11 15.08 32.93
N GLU A 317 -10.73 15.25 34.19
CA GLU A 317 -11.63 15.04 35.33
C GLU A 317 -12.45 16.31 35.61
N GLN A 318 -13.73 16.15 35.90
CA GLN A 318 -14.64 17.17 36.38
C GLN A 318 -15.15 16.77 37.76
N GLU A 319 -14.88 17.60 38.75
CA GLU A 319 -15.40 17.40 40.09
C GLU A 319 -16.84 17.99 40.20
N LEU A 320 -17.75 17.23 40.81
CA LEU A 320 -19.08 17.63 41.20
C LEU A 320 -19.09 17.73 42.73
N VAL A 321 -19.49 18.84 43.30
CA VAL A 321 -19.51 19.09 44.76
C VAL A 321 -20.90 19.48 45.22
N THR A 322 -21.43 18.73 46.20
CA THR A 322 -22.69 19.00 46.84
C THR A 322 -22.46 19.91 48.06
N LEU A 323 -23.07 21.09 48.06
CA LEU A 323 -22.93 22.04 49.16
C LEU A 323 -24.16 21.91 50.11
N PRO A 324 -23.92 21.79 51.41
CA PRO A 324 -25.03 21.72 52.34
C PRO A 324 -25.83 22.99 52.35
N SER A 325 -27.15 22.88 52.33
CA SER A 325 -28.05 24.00 52.50
C SER A 325 -28.03 24.50 53.97
N PRO A 326 -28.13 25.81 54.20
CA PRO A 326 -28.24 26.34 55.56
C PRO A 326 -29.44 25.74 56.31
N GLU A 327 -29.18 25.23 57.49
CA GLU A 327 -30.30 24.83 58.37
C GLU A 327 -31.04 26.07 58.84
N LEU A 328 -32.31 26.13 58.55
CA LEU A 328 -33.19 27.19 59.07
C LEU A 328 -33.83 26.72 60.36
N PRO A 329 -33.99 27.58 61.34
CA PRO A 329 -34.73 27.25 62.56
C PRO A 329 -36.20 26.87 62.19
N LEU A 330 -36.71 25.81 62.82
CA LEU A 330 -38.06 25.29 62.58
C LEU A 330 -39.13 26.32 62.79
N ILE A 331 -38.93 27.31 63.64
CA ILE A 331 -39.86 28.40 64.00
C ILE A 331 -39.08 29.70 64.16
N ILE A 332 -39.36 30.67 63.32
CA ILE A 332 -38.95 32.07 63.55
C ILE A 332 -40.01 32.73 64.38
N GLU A 333 -39.62 33.33 65.49
CA GLU A 333 -40.57 34.05 66.37
C GLU A 333 -41.18 35.23 65.62
N ASP A 334 -42.51 35.47 65.89
CA ASP A 334 -43.21 36.58 65.29
C ASP A 334 -42.66 37.93 65.69
N ILE A 335 -42.52 38.85 64.71
CA ILE A 335 -42.23 40.25 65.00
C ILE A 335 -43.53 40.94 65.38
N ILE A 336 -43.62 41.35 66.62
CA ILE A 336 -44.78 42.01 67.14
C ILE A 336 -44.51 43.49 67.34
N VAL A 337 -45.29 44.37 66.71
CA VAL A 337 -45.21 45.84 66.85
C VAL A 337 -46.60 46.38 67.26
N CYS A 338 -46.62 47.35 68.11
CA CYS A 338 -47.84 48.06 68.51
C CYS A 338 -48.15 49.11 67.44
N ASP A 339 -49.48 49.20 67.10
CA ASP A 339 -50.00 50.28 66.31
C ASP A 339 -50.19 51.48 67.26
N ASP A 340 -49.38 52.54 67.06
CA ASP A 340 -49.32 53.69 68.00
C ASP A 340 -50.23 54.86 67.64
N ASP A 341 -50.83 54.83 66.44
CA ASP A 341 -51.75 55.88 65.99
C ASP A 341 -53.19 55.36 65.60
N TYR A 342 -53.44 54.10 65.86
CA TYR A 342 -54.70 53.40 65.59
C TYR A 342 -55.20 53.41 64.15
N ASP A 343 -54.24 53.49 63.18
CA ASP A 343 -54.52 53.47 61.76
C ASP A 343 -54.49 52.05 61.12
N GLY A 344 -54.12 51.02 61.89
CA GLY A 344 -54.02 49.64 61.49
C GLY A 344 -52.72 49.29 60.70
N THR A 345 -51.75 50.20 60.71
CA THR A 345 -50.47 50.00 60.09
C THR A 345 -49.31 50.19 61.05
N ALA A 346 -48.20 49.53 60.86
CA ALA A 346 -46.94 49.69 61.63
C ALA A 346 -45.73 49.41 60.76
N ILE A 347 -44.58 50.04 61.09
CA ILE A 347 -43.32 49.81 60.46
C ILE A 347 -42.63 48.66 61.18
N PHE A 348 -42.37 47.58 60.43
CA PHE A 348 -41.60 46.43 60.91
C PHE A 348 -40.14 46.59 60.55
N ASP A 349 -39.25 46.40 61.48
CA ASP A 349 -37.82 46.21 61.23
C ASP A 349 -37.57 44.71 61.06
N LEU A 350 -37.42 44.26 59.79
CA LEU A 350 -37.30 42.85 59.46
C LEU A 350 -35.87 42.36 59.79
N THR A 351 -34.86 43.28 59.99
CA THR A 351 -33.48 42.89 60.32
C THR A 351 -33.39 42.40 61.79
N GLN A 352 -34.45 42.49 62.59
CA GLN A 352 -34.43 41.94 63.96
C GLN A 352 -34.32 40.44 64.04
N ARG A 353 -34.53 39.77 62.90
CA ARG A 353 -34.40 38.30 62.75
C ARG A 353 -33.36 37.83 61.80
N ASP A 354 -32.38 38.73 61.45
CA ASP A 354 -31.26 38.37 60.59
C ASP A 354 -30.24 37.41 61.25
N GLU A 355 -30.31 37.24 62.57
CA GLU A 355 -29.42 36.36 63.35
C GLU A 355 -30.14 35.07 63.82
N ASP A 356 -31.48 34.96 63.63
CA ASP A 356 -32.26 33.76 63.97
C ASP A 356 -32.13 32.75 62.80
#